data_0ae1762044e299732c2c5d5510275053
#
_entry.id   0ae1762044e299732c2c5d5510275053
#
_cell.length_a   1.000
_cell.length_b   1.000
_cell.length_c   1.000
_cell.angle_alpha   90.00
_cell.angle_beta   90.00
_cell.angle_gamma   90.00
#
_symmetry.space_group_name_H-M   'P 1'
#
loop_
_entity.id
_entity.type
_entity.pdbx_description
1 polymer ?
#
loop_
_entity_poly.entity_id
_entity_poly.type
_entity_poly.pdbx_seq_one_letter_code
_entity_poly.pdbx_strand_id
1 'polypeptide(L)'
;MLTLEKIYKASEVLKEVAGKTDILPASKIFCDNHIFLKTENIQSTGSFKVRGAYFKISELTEEEKKRGVIACSAGNHAQGVALAATKHGVKSLICLPEGAPISKIQATKGYGADVCLVKGVYDDAYQKALELKEQYGYTFVHPFDDEDVIAGQGTVALEILEDMPKVDAI
;
A
#
# COMPACT_ATOMS: atom_id res chain seq x y z
N MET A 1 -2.17 18.37 4.52
CA MET A 1 -3.42 18.45 3.71
C MET A 1 -3.17 17.77 2.37
N LEU A 2 -4.07 16.91 1.94
CA LEU A 2 -4.00 16.27 0.62
C LEU A 2 -4.22 17.32 -0.48
N THR A 3 -3.29 17.42 -1.43
CA THR A 3 -3.36 18.33 -2.58
C THR A 3 -2.99 17.61 -3.86
N LEU A 4 -3.32 18.19 -4.99
CA LEU A 4 -2.96 17.65 -6.30
C LEU A 4 -1.43 17.63 -6.49
N GLU A 5 -0.73 18.67 -5.99
CA GLU A 5 0.74 18.73 -6.01
C GLU A 5 1.36 17.56 -5.24
N LYS A 6 0.75 17.13 -4.13
CA LYS A 6 1.22 15.98 -3.36
C LYS A 6 1.07 14.68 -4.16
N ILE A 7 -0.01 14.54 -4.93
CA ILE A 7 -0.21 13.38 -5.82
C ILE A 7 0.81 13.39 -6.97
N TYR A 8 1.11 14.56 -7.57
CA TYR A 8 2.18 14.66 -8.56
C TYR A 8 3.54 14.33 -7.97
N LYS A 9 3.86 14.82 -6.76
CA LYS A 9 5.09 14.43 -6.06
C LYS A 9 5.15 12.91 -5.86
N ALA A 10 4.04 12.30 -5.45
CA ALA A 10 3.96 10.85 -5.28
C ALA A 10 4.22 10.12 -6.61
N SER A 11 3.68 10.60 -7.74
CA SER A 11 3.88 9.96 -9.04
C SER A 11 5.36 9.95 -9.46
N GLU A 12 6.11 11.00 -9.15
CA GLU A 12 7.56 11.03 -9.42
C GLU A 12 8.33 10.02 -8.56
N VAL A 13 8.05 9.99 -7.25
CA VAL A 13 8.69 9.05 -6.31
C VAL A 13 8.39 7.60 -6.66
N LEU A 14 7.18 7.31 -7.13
CA LEU A 14 6.72 5.96 -7.42
C LEU A 14 7.35 5.34 -8.68
N LYS A 15 8.02 6.10 -9.53
CA LYS A 15 8.75 5.57 -10.70
C LYS A 15 9.80 4.51 -10.33
N GLU A 16 10.27 4.51 -9.08
CA GLU A 16 11.26 3.56 -8.57
C GLU A 16 10.67 2.18 -8.22
N VAL A 17 9.35 2.07 -8.03
CA VAL A 17 8.74 0.85 -7.47
C VAL A 17 7.48 0.39 -8.17
N ALA A 18 6.70 1.30 -8.73
CA ALA A 18 5.43 1.01 -9.40
C ALA A 18 5.55 1.27 -10.90
N GLY A 19 5.23 0.26 -11.70
CA GLY A 19 5.08 0.42 -13.14
C GLY A 19 3.72 1.04 -13.50
N LYS A 20 3.66 1.79 -14.61
CA LYS A 20 2.39 2.18 -15.22
C LYS A 20 1.73 0.90 -15.77
N THR A 21 0.53 0.61 -15.29
CA THR A 21 -0.22 -0.58 -15.70
C THR A 21 -1.17 -0.27 -16.85
N ASP A 22 -1.50 -1.27 -17.65
CA ASP A 22 -2.41 -1.12 -18.78
C ASP A 22 -3.85 -0.87 -18.35
N ILE A 23 -4.63 -0.24 -19.25
CA ILE A 23 -6.08 -0.12 -19.14
C ILE A 23 -6.70 -1.03 -20.22
N LEU A 24 -7.40 -2.07 -19.78
CA LEU A 24 -7.97 -3.08 -20.64
C LEU A 24 -9.49 -2.92 -20.76
N PRO A 25 -10.07 -3.01 -21.98
CA PRO A 25 -11.51 -2.97 -22.16
C PRO A 25 -12.17 -4.23 -21.59
N ALA A 26 -13.27 -4.06 -20.86
CA ALA A 26 -14.06 -5.12 -20.24
C ALA A 26 -15.50 -5.19 -20.78
N SER A 27 -15.73 -4.68 -21.98
CA SER A 27 -17.06 -4.58 -22.63
C SER A 27 -17.80 -5.90 -22.81
N LYS A 28 -17.08 -7.04 -22.82
CA LYS A 28 -17.71 -8.37 -22.85
C LYS A 28 -18.39 -8.78 -21.54
N ILE A 29 -18.05 -8.11 -20.43
CA ILE A 29 -18.59 -8.40 -19.10
C ILE A 29 -19.85 -7.56 -18.82
N PHE A 30 -19.91 -6.34 -19.39
CA PHE A 30 -20.96 -5.36 -19.15
C PHE A 30 -21.46 -4.79 -20.47
N CYS A 31 -22.58 -5.32 -20.99
CA CYS A 31 -23.05 -5.02 -22.34
C CYS A 31 -23.54 -3.58 -22.56
N ASP A 32 -23.99 -2.88 -21.49
CA ASP A 32 -24.64 -1.57 -21.60
C ASP A 32 -23.72 -0.39 -21.25
N ASN A 33 -22.45 -0.66 -20.88
CA ASN A 33 -21.48 0.35 -20.50
C ASN A 33 -20.10 0.07 -21.09
N HIS A 34 -19.34 1.13 -21.36
CA HIS A 34 -17.93 1.03 -21.73
C HIS A 34 -17.08 0.94 -20.45
N ILE A 35 -16.85 -0.28 -19.98
CA ILE A 35 -16.06 -0.55 -18.77
C ILE A 35 -14.61 -0.85 -19.15
N PHE A 36 -13.70 -0.30 -18.39
CA PHE A 36 -12.26 -0.51 -18.51
C PHE A 36 -11.67 -0.94 -17.15
N LEU A 37 -10.63 -1.75 -17.18
CA LEU A 37 -9.94 -2.26 -15.99
C LEU A 37 -8.51 -1.70 -15.97
N LYS A 38 -8.18 -0.91 -14.96
CA LYS A 38 -6.80 -0.55 -14.63
C LYS A 38 -6.14 -1.72 -13.91
N THR A 39 -5.16 -2.35 -14.53
CA THR A 39 -4.66 -3.68 -14.12
C THR A 39 -3.64 -3.61 -12.97
N GLU A 40 -3.97 -2.99 -11.86
CA GLU A 40 -3.09 -2.88 -10.68
C GLU A 40 -2.79 -4.23 -10.00
N ASN A 41 -3.48 -5.29 -10.36
CA ASN A 41 -3.17 -6.66 -9.95
C ASN A 41 -1.84 -7.20 -10.52
N ILE A 42 -1.24 -6.55 -11.52
CA ILE A 42 0.07 -6.91 -12.07
C ILE A 42 1.23 -6.15 -11.44
N GLN A 43 0.98 -5.25 -10.49
CA GLN A 43 2.05 -4.63 -9.69
C GLN A 43 2.87 -5.68 -8.94
N SER A 44 4.10 -5.36 -8.56
CA SER A 44 5.06 -6.27 -7.91
C SER A 44 4.51 -6.99 -6.66
N THR A 45 3.56 -6.36 -5.95
CA THR A 45 2.86 -6.96 -4.79
C THR A 45 1.46 -7.48 -5.13
N GLY A 46 1.10 -7.53 -6.41
CA GLY A 46 -0.21 -7.96 -6.87
C GLY A 46 -1.35 -6.98 -6.56
N SER A 47 -1.05 -5.71 -6.28
CA SER A 47 -2.06 -4.67 -6.04
C SER A 47 -1.48 -3.26 -6.01
N PHE A 48 -2.34 -2.25 -6.13
CA PHE A 48 -2.00 -0.83 -6.02
C PHE A 48 -1.47 -0.40 -4.63
N LYS A 49 -1.60 -1.25 -3.60
CA LYS A 49 -1.21 -0.88 -2.22
C LYS A 49 0.27 -0.53 -2.07
N VAL A 50 1.13 -1.03 -2.92
CA VAL A 50 2.54 -0.65 -2.95
C VAL A 50 2.74 0.84 -3.15
N ARG A 51 1.90 1.50 -3.94
CA ARG A 51 2.00 2.94 -4.25
C ARG A 51 1.91 3.79 -2.98
N GLY A 52 0.81 3.65 -2.23
CA GLY A 52 0.61 4.43 -1.00
C GLY A 52 1.62 4.09 0.09
N ALA A 53 1.95 2.81 0.26
CA ALA A 53 2.95 2.39 1.25
C ALA A 53 4.35 2.96 0.93
N TYR A 54 4.76 2.91 -0.34
CA TYR A 54 6.06 3.41 -0.76
C TYR A 54 6.18 4.92 -0.59
N PHE A 55 5.17 5.67 -1.05
CA PHE A 55 5.18 7.12 -0.89
C PHE A 55 5.16 7.53 0.58
N LYS A 56 4.31 6.89 1.41
CA LYS A 56 4.31 7.15 2.87
C LYS A 56 5.69 6.96 3.49
N ILE A 57 6.37 5.86 3.20
CA ILE A 57 7.66 5.56 3.79
C ILE A 57 8.76 6.48 3.25
N SER A 58 8.66 6.94 2.00
CA SER A 58 9.59 7.92 1.44
C SER A 58 9.57 9.27 2.17
N GLU A 59 8.39 9.68 2.66
CA GLU A 59 8.18 10.96 3.37
C GLU A 59 8.57 10.93 4.85
N LEU A 60 8.98 9.78 5.40
CA LEU A 60 9.42 9.67 6.79
C LEU A 60 10.72 10.42 7.02
N THR A 61 10.82 11.06 8.19
CA THR A 61 12.08 11.61 8.68
C THR A 61 13.11 10.52 8.94
N GLU A 62 14.39 10.85 9.00
CA GLU A 62 15.46 9.89 9.29
C GLU A 62 15.31 9.25 10.68
N GLU A 63 14.77 9.98 11.66
CA GLU A 63 14.45 9.44 12.99
C GLU A 63 13.32 8.42 12.94
N GLU A 64 12.27 8.66 12.15
CA GLU A 64 11.18 7.70 11.94
C GLU A 64 11.68 6.45 11.22
N LYS A 65 12.47 6.61 10.16
CA LYS A 65 13.08 5.50 9.44
C LYS A 65 13.95 4.63 10.34
N LYS A 66 14.75 5.24 11.23
CA LYS A 66 15.58 4.51 12.21
C LYS A 66 14.74 3.68 13.20
N ARG A 67 13.61 4.22 13.65
CA ARG A 67 12.70 3.48 14.54
C ARG A 67 11.97 2.36 13.80
N GLY A 68 11.70 2.54 12.51
CA GLY A 68 10.98 1.58 11.69
C GLY A 68 9.47 1.86 11.61
N VAL A 69 8.79 1.03 10.84
CA VAL A 69 7.36 1.15 10.60
C VAL A 69 6.58 -0.07 11.08
N ILE A 70 5.30 0.13 11.39
CA ILE A 70 4.38 -0.94 11.77
C ILE A 70 3.07 -0.78 11.00
N ALA A 71 2.44 -1.90 10.63
CA ALA A 71 1.12 -1.92 10.05
C ALA A 71 0.31 -3.11 10.55
N CYS A 72 -1.02 -3.02 10.44
CA CYS A 72 -1.93 -4.14 10.66
C CYS A 72 -2.63 -4.48 9.35
N SER A 73 -2.35 -5.67 8.80
CA SER A 73 -3.02 -6.16 7.59
C SER A 73 -2.68 -7.63 7.33
N ALA A 74 -3.68 -8.44 6.99
CA ALA A 74 -3.51 -9.80 6.51
C ALA A 74 -3.56 -9.93 4.97
N GLY A 75 -3.40 -8.81 4.24
CA GLY A 75 -3.61 -8.77 2.79
C GLY A 75 -2.58 -7.95 2.02
N ASN A 76 -3.07 -7.28 0.99
CA ASN A 76 -2.22 -6.55 0.05
C ASN A 76 -1.45 -5.37 0.67
N HIS A 77 -2.04 -4.72 1.69
CA HIS A 77 -1.35 -3.62 2.37
C HIS A 77 -0.10 -4.11 3.13
N ALA A 78 -0.18 -5.27 3.78
CA ALA A 78 0.97 -5.90 4.45
C ALA A 78 2.15 -6.07 3.50
N GLN A 79 1.89 -6.63 2.31
CA GLN A 79 2.92 -6.84 1.29
C GLN A 79 3.46 -5.51 0.73
N GLY A 80 2.57 -4.52 0.51
CA GLY A 80 2.96 -3.18 0.08
C GLY A 80 3.91 -2.50 1.07
N VAL A 81 3.58 -2.54 2.37
CA VAL A 81 4.43 -1.97 3.44
C VAL A 81 5.76 -2.72 3.55
N ALA A 82 5.74 -4.05 3.50
CA ALA A 82 6.94 -4.88 3.57
C ALA A 82 7.92 -4.55 2.45
N LEU A 83 7.45 -4.54 1.19
CA LEU A 83 8.28 -4.20 0.04
C LEU A 83 8.79 -2.76 0.11
N ALA A 84 7.92 -1.79 0.43
CA ALA A 84 8.28 -0.39 0.51
C ALA A 84 9.34 -0.14 1.59
N ALA A 85 9.17 -0.70 2.77
CA ALA A 85 10.13 -0.58 3.87
C ALA A 85 11.49 -1.18 3.48
N THR A 86 11.52 -2.37 2.90
CA THR A 86 12.74 -3.02 2.45
C THR A 86 13.48 -2.18 1.40
N LYS A 87 12.75 -1.60 0.44
CA LYS A 87 13.34 -0.72 -0.59
C LYS A 87 13.97 0.55 0.00
N HIS A 88 13.41 1.08 1.07
CA HIS A 88 13.94 2.25 1.77
C HIS A 88 14.95 1.91 2.89
N GLY A 89 15.30 0.62 3.09
CA GLY A 89 16.18 0.19 4.17
C GLY A 89 15.58 0.38 5.58
N VAL A 90 14.26 0.42 5.68
CA VAL A 90 13.50 0.64 6.92
C VAL A 90 13.02 -0.70 7.47
N LYS A 91 13.15 -0.93 8.77
CA LYS A 91 12.56 -2.11 9.42
C LYS A 91 11.04 -2.01 9.43
N SER A 92 10.36 -3.11 9.14
CA SER A 92 8.90 -3.18 9.19
C SER A 92 8.41 -4.36 10.00
N LEU A 93 7.38 -4.11 10.80
CA LEU A 93 6.66 -5.13 11.58
C LEU A 93 5.19 -5.15 11.15
N ILE A 94 4.68 -6.32 10.77
CA ILE A 94 3.29 -6.46 10.35
C ILE A 94 2.55 -7.32 11.36
N CYS A 95 1.53 -6.74 12.00
CA CYS A 95 0.62 -7.45 12.88
C CYS A 95 -0.54 -8.01 12.07
N LEU A 96 -0.87 -9.29 12.26
CA LEU A 96 -1.99 -9.95 11.60
C LEU A 96 -2.53 -11.09 12.46
N PRO A 97 -3.82 -11.47 12.30
CA PRO A 97 -4.40 -12.58 13.02
C PRO A 97 -3.68 -13.90 12.73
N GLU A 98 -3.61 -14.80 13.73
CA GLU A 98 -3.07 -16.16 13.56
C GLU A 98 -3.79 -16.97 12.47
N GLY A 99 -5.09 -16.70 12.26
CA GLY A 99 -5.90 -17.30 11.20
C GLY A 99 -5.67 -16.77 9.80
N ALA A 100 -4.72 -15.85 9.59
CA ALA A 100 -4.41 -15.33 8.26
C ALA A 100 -3.88 -16.44 7.33
N PRO A 101 -4.18 -16.40 6.02
CA PRO A 101 -3.67 -17.39 5.06
C PRO A 101 -2.14 -17.48 5.09
N ILE A 102 -1.62 -18.70 5.19
CA ILE A 102 -0.17 -18.97 5.27
C ILE A 102 0.57 -18.34 4.08
N SER A 103 -0.01 -18.39 2.89
CA SER A 103 0.56 -17.75 1.68
C SER A 103 0.77 -16.23 1.83
N LYS A 104 -0.14 -15.54 2.52
CA LYS A 104 -0.03 -14.08 2.77
C LYS A 104 1.05 -13.78 3.83
N ILE A 105 1.14 -14.62 4.87
CA ILE A 105 2.20 -14.51 5.88
C ILE A 105 3.58 -14.71 5.22
N GLN A 106 3.72 -15.76 4.41
CA GLN A 106 4.96 -16.07 3.71
C GLN A 106 5.34 -14.98 2.70
N ALA A 107 4.37 -14.46 1.93
CA ALA A 107 4.62 -13.36 1.00
C ALA A 107 5.10 -12.09 1.72
N THR A 108 4.47 -11.74 2.85
CA THR A 108 4.87 -10.59 3.68
C THR A 108 6.31 -10.75 4.20
N LYS A 109 6.66 -11.92 4.72
CA LYS A 109 8.04 -12.24 5.13
C LYS A 109 9.01 -12.25 3.95
N GLY A 110 8.59 -12.76 2.80
CA GLY A 110 9.39 -12.79 1.57
C GLY A 110 9.76 -11.40 1.06
N TYR A 111 8.96 -10.37 1.37
CA TYR A 111 9.28 -8.96 1.11
C TYR A 111 10.13 -8.31 2.21
N GLY A 112 10.57 -9.06 3.23
CA GLY A 112 11.54 -8.60 4.23
C GLY A 112 10.94 -8.05 5.52
N ALA A 113 9.63 -8.14 5.76
CA ALA A 113 9.03 -7.71 7.00
C ALA A 113 9.09 -8.78 8.10
N ASP A 114 9.24 -8.33 9.34
CA ASP A 114 8.91 -9.12 10.51
C ASP A 114 7.39 -9.25 10.66
N VAL A 115 6.93 -10.38 11.22
CA VAL A 115 5.51 -10.68 11.37
C VAL A 115 5.20 -10.99 12.83
N CYS A 116 4.20 -10.28 13.38
CA CYS A 116 3.60 -10.53 14.68
C CYS A 116 2.23 -11.21 14.46
N LEU A 117 2.13 -12.51 14.77
CA LEU A 117 0.86 -13.24 14.76
C LEU A 117 0.13 -13.00 16.07
N VAL A 118 -1.12 -12.57 15.98
CA VAL A 118 -1.96 -12.21 17.12
C VAL A 118 -3.15 -13.16 17.21
N LYS A 119 -3.37 -13.73 18.38
CA LYS A 119 -4.56 -14.57 18.63
C LYS A 119 -5.81 -13.70 18.57
N GLY A 120 -6.81 -14.15 17.81
CA GLY A 120 -8.08 -13.43 17.66
C GLY A 120 -8.33 -12.98 16.22
N VAL A 121 -9.04 -11.86 16.08
CA VAL A 121 -9.46 -11.29 14.79
C VAL A 121 -8.63 -10.05 14.41
N TYR A 122 -9.05 -9.36 13.35
CA TYR A 122 -8.35 -8.17 12.86
C TYR A 122 -8.19 -7.08 13.92
N ASP A 123 -9.24 -6.83 14.73
CA ASP A 123 -9.22 -5.78 15.74
C ASP A 123 -8.21 -6.06 16.85
N ASP A 124 -8.04 -7.33 17.23
CA ASP A 124 -7.01 -7.74 18.20
C ASP A 124 -5.59 -7.47 17.66
N ALA A 125 -5.38 -7.80 16.38
CA ALA A 125 -4.10 -7.52 15.72
C ALA A 125 -3.84 -6.02 15.56
N TYR A 126 -4.89 -5.24 15.30
CA TYR A 126 -4.82 -3.78 15.20
C TYR A 126 -4.46 -3.15 16.55
N GLN A 127 -5.12 -3.55 17.64
CA GLN A 127 -4.78 -3.09 19.00
C GLN A 127 -3.34 -3.45 19.36
N LYS A 128 -2.91 -4.67 19.03
CA LYS A 128 -1.52 -5.08 19.24
C LYS A 128 -0.52 -4.23 18.47
N ALA A 129 -0.85 -3.86 17.24
CA ALA A 129 -0.01 -2.97 16.45
C ALA A 129 0.10 -1.57 17.08
N LEU A 130 -1.00 -1.04 17.65
CA LEU A 130 -0.99 0.23 18.37
C LEU A 130 -0.15 0.16 19.65
N GLU A 131 -0.28 -0.91 20.44
CA GLU A 131 0.57 -1.14 21.63
C GLU A 131 2.06 -1.15 21.26
N LEU A 132 2.44 -1.91 20.23
CA LEU A 132 3.83 -2.01 19.79
C LEU A 132 4.35 -0.71 19.18
N LYS A 133 3.49 0.05 18.49
CA LYS A 133 3.79 1.41 18.03
C LYS A 133 4.22 2.30 19.20
N GLU A 134 3.42 2.35 20.27
CA GLU A 134 3.75 3.18 21.45
C GLU A 134 4.99 2.67 22.18
N GLN A 135 5.13 1.35 22.34
CA GLN A 135 6.24 0.73 23.05
C GLN A 135 7.60 0.97 22.39
N TYR A 136 7.66 0.89 21.05
CA TYR A 136 8.91 0.94 20.28
C TYR A 136 9.08 2.20 19.45
N GLY A 137 8.07 3.07 19.44
CA GLY A 137 8.09 4.33 18.67
C GLY A 137 8.00 4.14 17.15
N TYR A 138 7.43 3.02 16.68
CA TYR A 138 7.23 2.79 15.25
C TYR A 138 6.29 3.83 14.63
N THR A 139 6.53 4.17 13.38
CA THR A 139 5.54 4.92 12.59
C THR A 139 4.49 3.96 12.04
N PHE A 140 3.22 4.22 12.36
CA PHE A 140 2.11 3.40 11.86
C PHE A 140 1.78 3.77 10.41
N VAL A 141 1.81 2.78 9.51
CA VAL A 141 1.42 2.95 8.11
C VAL A 141 -0.03 2.49 7.94
N HIS A 142 -0.94 3.47 7.95
CA HIS A 142 -2.38 3.20 7.88
C HIS A 142 -2.79 2.68 6.49
N PRO A 143 -3.70 1.69 6.37
CA PRO A 143 -4.04 1.07 5.08
C PRO A 143 -4.86 1.97 4.12
N PHE A 144 -5.41 3.10 4.59
CA PHE A 144 -6.26 4.01 3.80
C PHE A 144 -6.43 5.42 4.39
N ASP A 145 -6.39 5.62 5.70
CA ASP A 145 -6.65 6.93 6.34
C ASP A 145 -5.33 7.60 6.75
N ASP A 146 -4.54 7.96 5.75
CA ASP A 146 -3.28 8.70 5.87
C ASP A 146 -3.06 9.49 4.57
N GLU A 147 -2.81 10.78 4.66
CA GLU A 147 -2.71 11.67 3.48
C GLU A 147 -1.60 11.27 2.51
N ASP A 148 -0.49 10.74 2.99
CA ASP A 148 0.60 10.27 2.14
C ASP A 148 0.21 8.96 1.43
N VAL A 149 -0.44 8.05 2.18
CA VAL A 149 -0.97 6.82 1.59
C VAL A 149 -2.02 7.15 0.53
N ILE A 150 -2.95 8.06 0.81
CA ILE A 150 -3.98 8.51 -0.15
C ILE A 150 -3.32 9.15 -1.38
N ALA A 151 -2.31 9.99 -1.20
CA ALA A 151 -1.60 10.62 -2.32
C ALA A 151 -0.92 9.58 -3.23
N GLY A 152 -0.26 8.58 -2.65
CA GLY A 152 0.34 7.48 -3.40
C GLY A 152 -0.69 6.68 -4.19
N GLN A 153 -1.84 6.33 -3.57
CA GLN A 153 -2.93 5.63 -4.26
C GLN A 153 -3.58 6.49 -5.36
N GLY A 154 -3.67 7.80 -5.16
CA GLY A 154 -4.21 8.76 -6.11
C GLY A 154 -3.46 8.80 -7.46
N THR A 155 -2.21 8.34 -7.51
CA THR A 155 -1.45 8.24 -8.77
C THR A 155 -2.08 7.28 -9.78
N VAL A 156 -2.88 6.31 -9.34
CA VAL A 156 -3.67 5.45 -10.24
C VAL A 156 -4.63 6.29 -11.08
N ALA A 157 -5.30 7.26 -10.43
CA ALA A 157 -6.22 8.16 -11.13
C ALA A 157 -5.48 9.08 -12.12
N LEU A 158 -4.26 9.56 -11.78
CA LEU A 158 -3.45 10.34 -12.74
C LEU A 158 -3.18 9.53 -14.02
N GLU A 159 -2.72 8.30 -13.89
CA GLU A 159 -2.45 7.42 -15.03
C GLU A 159 -3.71 7.15 -15.86
N ILE A 160 -4.87 6.96 -15.20
CA ILE A 160 -6.15 6.76 -15.89
C ILE A 160 -6.52 8.03 -16.69
N LEU A 161 -6.42 9.21 -16.09
CA LEU A 161 -6.78 10.47 -16.73
C LEU A 161 -5.82 10.87 -17.86
N GLU A 162 -4.55 10.47 -17.78
CA GLU A 162 -3.59 10.61 -18.88
C GLU A 162 -4.00 9.79 -20.11
N ASP A 163 -4.36 8.52 -19.89
CA ASP A 163 -4.70 7.60 -20.98
C ASP A 163 -6.15 7.76 -21.46
N MET A 164 -7.05 8.18 -20.56
CA MET A 164 -8.49 8.31 -20.81
C MET A 164 -9.04 9.64 -20.25
N PRO A 165 -8.67 10.79 -20.84
CA PRO A 165 -9.02 12.12 -20.28
C PRO A 165 -10.53 12.43 -20.32
N LYS A 166 -11.34 11.61 -21.00
CA LYS A 166 -12.80 11.77 -21.12
C LYS A 166 -13.57 10.63 -20.41
N VAL A 167 -12.95 9.96 -19.43
CA VAL A 167 -13.65 8.97 -18.63
C VAL A 167 -14.72 9.66 -17.77
N ASP A 168 -15.92 9.09 -17.72
CA ASP A 168 -17.06 9.68 -16.98
C ASP A 168 -16.95 9.43 -15.47
N ALA A 169 -16.35 8.30 -15.07
CA ALA A 169 -16.17 7.92 -13.66
C ALA A 169 -14.95 7.00 -13.49
N ILE A 170 -14.32 7.08 -12.32
CA ILE A 170 -13.23 6.22 -11.85
C ILE A 170 -13.66 5.58 -10.53
#